data_9846caf2cfb3792c7ad2f24146ac98e9
#
_entry.id   9846caf2cfb3792c7ad2f24146ac98e9
#
_cell.length_a   1.000
_cell.length_b   1.000
_cell.length_c   1.000
_cell.angle_alpha   90.00
_cell.angle_beta   90.00
_cell.angle_gamma   90.00
#
_symmetry.space_group_name_H-M   'P 1'
#
loop_
_entity.id
_entity.type
_entity.pdbx_description
1 polymer ?
#
loop_
_entity_poly.entity_id
_entity_poly.type
_entity_poly.pdbx_seq_one_letter_code
_entity_poly.pdbx_strand_id
1 'polypeptide(L)'
;MSARSDRRDVLKLGGLGAAAGLATLGASAAGLLAPARAYAQAKSESLLRTVLDRGRLLVGTGSTNAPWHFEDDKGQLTGMDITMARIMAKGLFDDPAKVEFVKQDPAARIPNITTGKVDVVIQFMTISPARAQLVAFSRPYYVEGVALLTAPKGKLKTFKQLHAAGKAAKASVLQNVDADKLVHEALPQAQVMQLDTQANVIQALESGRVDVAVVDLSTVRWLVKRSGDKYFDAGHSYHSQLYGAAMRQGDPDWLGWVNTCFTVAMFGHQNEIYDQALDDFFGVKPPERKPGFPPI
;
A
#
# COMPACT_ATOMS: atom_id res chain seq x y z
N MET A 1 -38.04 58.05 5.40
CA MET A 1 -39.04 57.84 6.47
C MET A 1 -38.55 56.60 7.21
N SER A 2 -37.86 56.84 8.32
CA SER A 2 -38.29 56.76 9.72
C SER A 2 -38.46 55.30 10.14
N ALA A 3 -37.90 54.73 11.20
CA ALA A 3 -37.31 55.28 12.42
C ALA A 3 -36.36 54.21 13.08
N ARG A 4 -35.33 54.70 13.66
CA ARG A 4 -34.51 54.04 14.70
C ARG A 4 -35.35 53.84 15.96
N SER A 5 -35.14 52.73 16.67
CA SER A 5 -35.50 52.63 18.07
C SER A 5 -34.36 52.05 18.87
N ASP A 6 -33.76 52.92 19.60
CA ASP A 6 -32.81 52.79 20.68
C ASP A 6 -33.54 52.31 21.95
N ARG A 7 -32.99 51.34 22.65
CA ARG A 7 -33.42 51.05 24.07
C ARG A 7 -32.17 50.70 24.91
N ARG A 8 -31.61 51.78 25.42
CA ARG A 8 -30.93 51.81 26.70
C ARG A 8 -31.94 52.13 27.78
N ASP A 9 -31.57 51.72 29.00
CA ASP A 9 -32.14 52.03 30.28
C ASP A 9 -33.36 51.24 30.74
N VAL A 10 -33.10 50.32 31.71
CA VAL A 10 -33.71 50.38 33.05
C VAL A 10 -32.74 49.73 34.07
N LEU A 11 -32.09 50.61 34.79
CA LEU A 11 -31.47 50.32 36.09
C LEU A 11 -32.43 50.79 37.20
N LYS A 12 -32.44 49.96 38.32
CA LYS A 12 -32.69 50.37 39.69
C LYS A 12 -33.99 49.90 40.37
N LEU A 13 -33.68 49.44 41.56
CA LEU A 13 -34.46 49.32 42.81
C LEU A 13 -35.03 47.93 43.05
N GLY A 14 -34.75 47.28 44.15
CA GLY A 14 -34.48 47.49 45.56
C GLY A 14 -34.53 46.11 46.17
N GLY A 15 -33.88 45.77 47.03
CA GLY A 15 -33.48 45.90 48.35
C GLY A 15 -34.27 44.98 49.32
N LEU A 16 -33.51 44.24 50.17
CA LEU A 16 -33.81 43.69 51.49
C LEU A 16 -34.69 42.41 51.60
N GLY A 17 -34.01 41.40 52.16
CA GLY A 17 -34.72 40.61 53.16
C GLY A 17 -34.35 39.11 53.19
N ALA A 18 -33.60 38.76 54.20
CA ALA A 18 -33.67 37.54 55.04
C ALA A 18 -32.76 36.35 54.64
N ALA A 19 -31.81 36.19 55.54
CA ALA A 19 -31.01 35.01 55.75
C ALA A 19 -31.87 33.81 56.16
N ALA A 20 -31.53 32.63 55.70
CA ALA A 20 -31.43 31.35 56.43
C ALA A 20 -31.53 30.17 55.41
N GLY A 21 -30.56 29.30 55.47
CA GLY A 21 -30.63 28.04 54.68
C GLY A 21 -29.29 27.57 54.14
N LEU A 22 -28.27 27.54 54.98
CA LEU A 22 -27.10 26.68 54.76
C LEU A 22 -27.52 25.24 54.99
N ALA A 23 -27.57 24.44 53.93
CA ALA A 23 -27.16 23.03 54.01
C ALA A 23 -27.19 22.40 52.63
N THR A 24 -26.03 21.85 52.21
CA THR A 24 -25.87 20.68 51.33
C THR A 24 -26.31 20.79 49.87
N LEU A 25 -25.43 21.30 49.02
CA LEU A 25 -25.29 20.85 47.62
C LEU A 25 -23.84 21.07 47.16
N GLY A 26 -22.93 20.42 47.87
CA GLY A 26 -21.50 20.40 47.52
C GLY A 26 -21.04 19.02 47.08
N ALA A 27 -21.72 18.40 46.09
CA ALA A 27 -21.22 17.15 45.55
C ALA A 27 -21.85 16.87 44.18
N SER A 28 -21.48 17.59 43.15
CA SER A 28 -21.78 17.17 41.76
C SER A 28 -20.99 17.85 40.67
N ALA A 29 -20.02 18.72 40.97
CA ALA A 29 -19.21 19.36 39.92
C ALA A 29 -17.91 18.62 39.57
N ALA A 30 -17.53 17.58 40.35
CA ALA A 30 -16.30 16.81 40.10
C ALA A 30 -16.47 15.63 39.13
N GLY A 31 -17.72 15.23 38.81
CA GLY A 31 -18.02 14.06 37.99
C GLY A 31 -18.05 14.32 36.47
N LEU A 32 -18.19 15.57 36.01
CA LEU A 32 -18.35 15.91 34.61
C LEU A 32 -17.03 16.31 33.89
N LEU A 33 -15.93 16.45 34.65
CA LEU A 33 -14.60 16.76 34.07
C LEU A 33 -13.70 15.53 33.89
N ALA A 34 -14.11 14.37 34.44
CA ALA A 34 -13.35 13.13 34.33
C ALA A 34 -13.26 12.54 32.89
N PRO A 35 -14.33 12.57 32.04
CA PRO A 35 -14.23 12.04 30.69
C PRO A 35 -13.37 12.89 29.78
N ALA A 36 -13.29 14.20 29.94
CA ALA A 36 -12.47 15.08 29.11
C ALA A 36 -10.96 14.90 29.34
N ARG A 37 -10.53 14.55 30.55
CA ARG A 37 -9.13 14.21 30.86
C ARG A 37 -8.71 12.83 30.34
N ALA A 38 -9.62 11.87 30.29
CA ALA A 38 -9.33 10.53 29.76
C ALA A 38 -9.13 10.54 28.24
N TYR A 39 -9.84 11.41 27.51
CA TYR A 39 -9.63 11.57 26.06
C TYR A 39 -8.34 12.32 25.70
N ALA A 40 -7.78 13.11 26.58
CA ALA A 40 -6.53 13.85 26.34
C ALA A 40 -5.26 13.01 26.63
N GLN A 41 -5.39 11.82 27.23
CA GLN A 41 -4.26 11.10 27.83
C GLN A 41 -3.73 9.91 27.02
N ALA A 42 -4.16 9.72 25.77
CA ALA A 42 -3.67 8.61 24.95
C ALA A 42 -3.41 9.04 23.49
N LYS A 43 -2.76 10.16 23.27
CA LYS A 43 -2.09 10.39 22.00
C LYS A 43 -0.75 9.66 22.07
N SER A 44 -0.73 8.37 21.72
CA SER A 44 0.55 7.68 21.46
C SER A 44 1.33 8.52 20.46
N GLU A 45 2.60 8.75 20.75
CA GLU A 45 3.48 9.47 19.82
C GLU A 45 3.41 8.81 18.45
N SER A 46 3.18 9.60 17.38
CA SER A 46 3.08 9.08 16.04
C SER A 46 4.39 8.42 15.61
N LEU A 47 4.30 7.32 14.89
CA LEU A 47 5.45 6.65 14.27
C LEU A 47 6.29 7.60 13.41
N LEU A 48 5.66 8.64 12.84
CA LEU A 48 6.38 9.70 12.12
C LEU A 48 7.48 10.32 12.97
N ARG A 49 7.21 10.62 14.25
CA ARG A 49 8.24 11.18 15.16
C ARG A 49 9.30 10.15 15.49
N THR A 50 8.91 8.94 15.82
CA THR A 50 9.84 7.82 16.07
C THR A 50 10.80 7.59 14.89
N VAL A 51 10.29 7.65 13.65
CA VAL A 51 11.10 7.46 12.43
C VAL A 51 12.07 8.63 12.23
N LEU A 52 11.60 9.87 12.43
CA LEU A 52 12.45 11.08 12.33
C LEU A 52 13.58 11.06 13.37
N ASP A 53 13.25 10.72 14.63
CA ASP A 53 14.24 10.67 15.73
C ASP A 53 15.27 9.55 15.52
N ARG A 54 14.85 8.43 14.95
CA ARG A 54 15.74 7.31 14.60
C ARG A 54 16.68 7.66 13.41
N GLY A 55 16.29 8.60 12.56
CA GLY A 55 17.07 9.05 11.40
C GLY A 55 17.13 8.08 10.23
N ARG A 56 16.27 7.06 10.18
CA ARG A 56 16.11 6.11 9.08
C ARG A 56 14.73 5.47 9.05
N LEU A 57 14.30 5.05 7.85
CA LEU A 57 13.04 4.36 7.61
C LEU A 57 13.27 2.84 7.54
N LEU A 58 12.44 2.03 8.24
CA LEU A 58 12.47 0.57 8.15
C LEU A 58 11.34 0.09 7.20
N VAL A 59 11.71 -0.52 6.09
CA VAL A 59 10.76 -0.96 5.05
C VAL A 59 10.79 -2.46 4.87
N GLY A 60 9.65 -3.11 5.08
CA GLY A 60 9.45 -4.50 4.71
C GLY A 60 9.23 -4.65 3.21
N THR A 61 10.04 -5.49 2.55
CA THR A 61 9.94 -5.74 1.10
C THR A 61 10.47 -7.13 0.76
N GLY A 62 10.27 -7.60 -0.48
CA GLY A 62 10.87 -8.82 -1.00
C GLY A 62 12.17 -8.55 -1.78
N SER A 63 12.68 -9.59 -2.45
CA SER A 63 13.90 -9.50 -3.28
C SER A 63 13.88 -10.36 -4.54
N THR A 64 12.72 -10.91 -4.93
CA THR A 64 12.65 -11.91 -6.02
C THR A 64 11.60 -11.62 -7.08
N ASN A 65 10.92 -10.47 -7.01
CA ASN A 65 9.83 -10.14 -7.93
C ASN A 65 10.14 -8.89 -8.78
N ALA A 66 10.80 -9.05 -9.91
CA ALA A 66 10.93 -8.00 -10.90
C ALA A 66 9.59 -7.75 -11.62
N PRO A 67 9.25 -6.49 -11.89
CA PRO A 67 10.02 -5.24 -11.71
C PRO A 67 9.79 -4.53 -10.37
N TRP A 68 9.13 -5.17 -9.39
CA TRP A 68 8.69 -4.55 -8.14
C TRP A 68 9.80 -4.43 -7.10
N HIS A 69 10.40 -5.56 -6.70
CA HIS A 69 11.47 -5.66 -5.71
C HIS A 69 12.32 -6.88 -6.03
N PHE A 70 13.51 -6.67 -6.53
CA PHE A 70 14.42 -7.73 -6.94
C PHE A 70 15.87 -7.30 -6.75
N GLU A 71 16.77 -8.27 -6.76
CA GLU A 71 18.20 -8.00 -6.80
C GLU A 71 18.67 -7.93 -8.25
N ASP A 72 19.43 -6.87 -8.56
CA ASP A 72 20.09 -6.72 -9.87
C ASP A 72 21.29 -7.66 -10.00
N ASP A 73 21.98 -7.61 -11.14
CA ASP A 73 23.16 -8.44 -11.44
C ASP A 73 24.34 -8.20 -10.47
N LYS A 74 24.29 -7.11 -9.68
CA LYS A 74 25.26 -6.77 -8.64
C LYS A 74 24.81 -7.16 -7.24
N GLY A 75 23.64 -7.81 -7.10
CA GLY A 75 23.03 -8.16 -5.85
C GLY A 75 22.42 -6.95 -5.11
N GLN A 76 22.21 -5.82 -5.80
CA GLN A 76 21.62 -4.65 -5.19
C GLN A 76 20.09 -4.68 -5.33
N LEU A 77 19.41 -4.38 -4.22
CA LEU A 77 17.96 -4.33 -4.20
C LEU A 77 17.44 -3.14 -5.00
N THR A 78 16.58 -3.41 -5.97
CA THR A 78 16.03 -2.44 -6.92
C THR A 78 14.56 -2.77 -7.25
N GLY A 79 13.91 -1.91 -8.04
CA GLY A 79 12.52 -2.05 -8.47
C GLY A 79 11.63 -0.91 -8.01
N MET A 80 10.37 -0.93 -8.47
CA MET A 80 9.41 0.14 -8.20
C MET A 80 9.12 0.29 -6.69
N ASP A 81 8.93 -0.81 -5.95
CA ASP A 81 8.70 -0.77 -4.51
C ASP A 81 9.89 -0.17 -3.74
N ILE A 82 11.10 -0.48 -4.19
CA ILE A 82 12.34 0.06 -3.64
C ILE A 82 12.44 1.57 -3.90
N THR A 83 12.02 1.99 -5.09
CA THR A 83 11.96 3.41 -5.46
C THR A 83 10.95 4.16 -4.60
N MET A 84 9.75 3.61 -4.38
CA MET A 84 8.75 4.22 -3.49
C MET A 84 9.28 4.38 -2.06
N ALA A 85 10.01 3.40 -1.54
CA ALA A 85 10.66 3.49 -0.23
C ALA A 85 11.74 4.59 -0.19
N ARG A 86 12.55 4.71 -1.24
CA ARG A 86 13.57 5.77 -1.36
C ARG A 86 12.95 7.17 -1.49
N ILE A 87 11.82 7.31 -2.15
CA ILE A 87 11.03 8.54 -2.18
C ILE A 87 10.59 8.94 -0.78
N MET A 88 10.09 7.99 0.02
CA MET A 88 9.75 8.25 1.42
C MET A 88 10.98 8.68 2.24
N ALA A 89 12.11 8.00 2.10
CA ALA A 89 13.34 8.36 2.81
C ALA A 89 13.83 9.76 2.42
N LYS A 90 13.77 10.12 1.13
CA LYS A 90 14.06 11.48 0.67
C LYS A 90 13.12 12.51 1.30
N GLY A 91 11.82 12.21 1.37
CA GLY A 91 10.83 13.10 2.00
C GLY A 91 11.03 13.29 3.51
N LEU A 92 11.53 12.26 4.23
CA LEU A 92 11.79 12.32 5.67
C LEU A 92 13.11 13.00 6.01
N PHE A 93 14.16 12.77 5.22
CA PHE A 93 15.54 13.04 5.61
C PHE A 93 16.34 13.83 4.56
N ASP A 94 15.70 14.20 3.44
CA ASP A 94 16.37 14.75 2.25
C ASP A 94 17.47 13.83 1.68
N ASP A 95 17.40 12.53 2.02
CA ASP A 95 18.38 11.52 1.63
C ASP A 95 17.67 10.19 1.30
N PRO A 96 17.61 9.76 0.04
CA PRO A 96 16.97 8.51 -0.37
C PRO A 96 17.70 7.25 0.12
N ALA A 97 18.94 7.38 0.62
CA ALA A 97 19.71 6.25 1.17
C ALA A 97 19.35 5.94 2.63
N LYS A 98 18.64 6.83 3.34
CA LYS A 98 18.23 6.63 4.74
C LYS A 98 17.04 5.69 4.88
N VAL A 99 17.12 4.55 4.22
CA VAL A 99 16.17 3.45 4.28
C VAL A 99 16.91 2.14 4.57
N GLU A 100 16.36 1.36 5.49
CA GLU A 100 16.81 -0.01 5.79
C GLU A 100 15.73 -0.98 5.32
N PHE A 101 16.09 -1.91 4.46
CA PHE A 101 15.18 -2.90 3.90
C PHE A 101 15.23 -4.20 4.71
N VAL A 102 14.06 -4.60 5.20
CA VAL A 102 13.85 -5.90 5.85
C VAL A 102 13.26 -6.83 4.80
N LYS A 103 14.11 -7.74 4.27
CA LYS A 103 13.66 -8.75 3.30
C LYS A 103 12.72 -9.74 3.98
N GLN A 104 11.58 -9.99 3.34
CA GLN A 104 10.52 -10.85 3.88
C GLN A 104 9.73 -11.52 2.76
N ASP A 105 9.12 -12.65 3.10
CA ASP A 105 8.14 -13.30 2.24
C ASP A 105 6.76 -12.65 2.36
N PRO A 106 5.87 -12.84 1.37
CA PRO A 106 4.53 -12.24 1.38
C PRO A 106 3.70 -12.58 2.61
N ALA A 107 3.86 -13.77 3.20
CA ALA A 107 3.14 -14.18 4.41
C ALA A 107 3.58 -13.39 5.66
N ALA A 108 4.80 -12.87 5.69
CA ALA A 108 5.35 -12.10 6.81
C ALA A 108 4.96 -10.61 6.79
N ARG A 109 4.34 -10.10 5.71
CA ARG A 109 3.99 -8.67 5.56
C ARG A 109 3.16 -8.12 6.72
N ILE A 110 1.99 -8.71 6.97
CA ILE A 110 1.10 -8.27 8.04
C ILE A 110 1.70 -8.51 9.43
N PRO A 111 2.23 -9.70 9.76
CA PRO A 111 2.93 -9.91 11.04
C PRO A 111 4.03 -8.89 11.33
N ASN A 112 4.87 -8.56 10.37
CA ASN A 112 5.96 -7.61 10.57
C ASN A 112 5.48 -6.16 10.80
N ILE A 113 4.33 -5.77 10.20
CA ILE A 113 3.67 -4.49 10.49
C ILE A 113 3.10 -4.48 11.91
N THR A 114 2.34 -5.50 12.27
CA THR A 114 1.61 -5.53 13.54
C THR A 114 2.53 -5.63 14.76
N THR A 115 3.68 -6.28 14.59
CA THR A 115 4.71 -6.39 15.64
C THR A 115 5.66 -5.19 15.69
N GLY A 116 5.57 -4.25 14.73
CA GLY A 116 6.46 -3.09 14.66
C GLY A 116 7.89 -3.41 14.23
N LYS A 117 8.12 -4.56 13.60
CA LYS A 117 9.43 -4.92 13.02
C LYS A 117 9.81 -3.99 11.86
N VAL A 118 8.82 -3.44 11.17
CA VAL A 118 8.97 -2.47 10.10
C VAL A 118 7.98 -1.31 10.30
N ASP A 119 8.31 -0.13 9.79
CA ASP A 119 7.47 1.05 9.84
C ASP A 119 6.36 0.99 8.78
N VAL A 120 6.70 0.42 7.64
CA VAL A 120 5.86 0.30 6.47
C VAL A 120 6.27 -0.92 5.65
N VAL A 121 5.30 -1.54 5.00
CA VAL A 121 5.55 -2.57 3.98
C VAL A 121 5.25 -1.96 2.62
N ILE A 122 6.24 -2.02 1.72
CA ILE A 122 6.10 -1.68 0.30
C ILE A 122 6.57 -2.91 -0.48
N GLN A 123 5.60 -3.76 -0.86
CA GLN A 123 5.85 -5.07 -1.43
C GLN A 123 4.64 -5.52 -2.26
N PHE A 124 4.38 -4.82 -3.40
CA PHE A 124 3.28 -5.12 -4.35
C PHE A 124 2.00 -5.62 -3.64
N MET A 125 1.64 -4.96 -2.54
CA MET A 125 0.56 -5.44 -1.69
C MET A 125 -0.79 -4.96 -2.18
N THR A 126 -1.63 -5.88 -2.64
CA THR A 126 -3.00 -5.60 -3.06
C THR A 126 -3.81 -5.05 -1.91
N ILE A 127 -4.43 -3.90 -2.13
CA ILE A 127 -5.41 -3.31 -1.23
C ILE A 127 -6.69 -4.14 -1.32
N SER A 128 -7.12 -4.70 -0.19
CA SER A 128 -8.40 -5.41 -0.11
C SER A 128 -9.12 -5.12 1.21
N PRO A 129 -10.47 -5.21 1.24
CA PRO A 129 -11.23 -5.01 2.47
C PRO A 129 -10.81 -5.95 3.61
N ALA A 130 -10.47 -7.20 3.29
CA ALA A 130 -10.02 -8.17 4.28
C ALA A 130 -8.69 -7.77 4.92
N ARG A 131 -7.71 -7.33 4.11
CA ARG A 131 -6.41 -6.84 4.64
C ARG A 131 -6.54 -5.52 5.36
N ALA A 132 -7.46 -4.64 4.93
CA ALA A 132 -7.71 -3.36 5.58
C ALA A 132 -8.32 -3.48 6.99
N GLN A 133 -8.83 -4.65 7.38
CA GLN A 133 -9.20 -4.94 8.77
C GLN A 133 -7.99 -5.12 9.68
N LEU A 134 -6.82 -5.44 9.13
CA LEU A 134 -5.62 -5.77 9.89
C LEU A 134 -4.54 -4.68 9.82
N VAL A 135 -4.48 -3.95 8.73
CA VAL A 135 -3.49 -2.90 8.47
C VAL A 135 -4.14 -1.67 7.83
N ALA A 136 -3.50 -0.50 7.94
CA ALA A 136 -3.86 0.68 7.17
C ALA A 136 -3.11 0.67 5.84
N PHE A 137 -3.78 1.08 4.75
CA PHE A 137 -3.17 1.23 3.45
C PHE A 137 -3.01 2.71 3.07
N SER A 138 -1.93 3.02 2.39
CA SER A 138 -1.80 4.28 1.67
C SER A 138 -2.81 4.37 0.53
N ARG A 139 -2.91 5.55 -0.10
CA ARG A 139 -3.48 5.63 -1.45
C ARG A 139 -2.74 4.67 -2.39
N PRO A 140 -3.43 4.13 -3.40
CA PRO A 140 -2.77 3.27 -4.37
C PRO A 140 -1.68 4.05 -5.14
N TYR A 141 -0.54 3.38 -5.35
CA TYR A 141 0.54 3.91 -6.18
C TYR A 141 0.64 3.23 -7.54
N TYR A 142 -0.15 2.17 -7.77
CA TYR A 142 -0.21 1.45 -9.04
C TYR A 142 -1.54 0.71 -9.21
N VAL A 143 -1.98 0.59 -10.48
CA VAL A 143 -3.09 -0.29 -10.88
C VAL A 143 -2.49 -1.46 -11.63
N GLU A 144 -2.62 -2.64 -11.06
CA GLU A 144 -2.06 -3.87 -11.60
C GLU A 144 -3.15 -4.77 -12.18
N GLY A 145 -2.76 -5.71 -13.01
CA GLY A 145 -3.59 -6.81 -13.48
C GLY A 145 -2.90 -8.15 -13.23
N VAL A 146 -3.65 -9.24 -13.32
CA VAL A 146 -3.10 -10.60 -13.34
C VAL A 146 -3.00 -11.09 -14.77
N ALA A 147 -1.93 -11.80 -15.11
CA ALA A 147 -1.73 -12.35 -16.44
C ALA A 147 -1.10 -13.75 -16.39
N LEU A 148 -1.02 -14.38 -17.53
CA LEU A 148 -0.62 -15.77 -17.70
C LEU A 148 0.71 -15.85 -18.44
N LEU A 149 1.78 -16.21 -17.73
CA LEU A 149 3.13 -16.42 -18.28
C LEU A 149 3.30 -17.87 -18.69
N THR A 150 3.74 -18.10 -19.93
CA THR A 150 4.06 -19.43 -20.47
C THR A 150 5.51 -19.51 -20.94
N ALA A 151 6.02 -20.72 -21.19
CA ALA A 151 7.39 -20.95 -21.61
C ALA A 151 7.48 -21.81 -22.90
N PRO A 152 8.59 -21.72 -23.68
CA PRO A 152 8.75 -22.43 -24.94
C PRO A 152 8.62 -23.96 -24.84
N LYS A 153 9.10 -24.53 -23.73
CA LYS A 153 9.05 -25.97 -23.48
C LYS A 153 7.65 -26.49 -23.22
N GLY A 154 6.71 -25.61 -22.83
CA GLY A 154 5.32 -25.96 -22.58
C GLY A 154 4.56 -26.27 -23.87
N LYS A 155 3.59 -27.21 -23.79
CA LYS A 155 2.69 -27.52 -24.90
C LYS A 155 1.56 -26.49 -25.04
N LEU A 156 1.22 -25.80 -23.95
CA LEU A 156 0.14 -24.83 -23.86
C LEU A 156 0.73 -23.43 -23.78
N LYS A 157 0.59 -22.63 -24.85
CA LYS A 157 1.25 -21.31 -24.97
C LYS A 157 0.27 -20.15 -24.97
N THR A 158 -1.00 -20.39 -25.23
CA THR A 158 -2.03 -19.36 -25.32
C THR A 158 -3.14 -19.60 -24.33
N PHE A 159 -3.83 -18.54 -23.93
CA PHE A 159 -4.99 -18.62 -23.05
C PHE A 159 -6.02 -19.64 -23.56
N LYS A 160 -6.31 -19.63 -24.87
CA LYS A 160 -7.25 -20.57 -25.48
C LYS A 160 -6.84 -22.03 -25.27
N GLN A 161 -5.55 -22.36 -25.40
CA GLN A 161 -5.02 -23.70 -25.18
C GLN A 161 -5.09 -24.09 -23.69
N LEU A 162 -4.69 -23.19 -22.79
CA LEU A 162 -4.75 -23.41 -21.34
C LEU A 162 -6.18 -23.63 -20.86
N HIS A 163 -7.11 -22.80 -21.30
CA HIS A 163 -8.52 -22.91 -20.94
C HIS A 163 -9.14 -24.22 -21.47
N ALA A 164 -8.83 -24.59 -22.72
CA ALA A 164 -9.33 -25.85 -23.33
C ALA A 164 -8.75 -27.10 -22.66
N ALA A 165 -7.56 -27.05 -22.06
CA ALA A 165 -6.95 -28.15 -21.34
C ALA A 165 -7.70 -28.52 -20.04
N GLY A 166 -8.47 -27.60 -19.48
CA GLY A 166 -9.30 -27.81 -18.30
C GLY A 166 -8.51 -28.39 -17.13
N LYS A 167 -8.90 -29.55 -16.61
CA LYS A 167 -8.26 -30.25 -15.48
C LYS A 167 -6.82 -30.70 -15.75
N ALA A 168 -6.41 -30.79 -17.02
CA ALA A 168 -5.03 -31.14 -17.37
C ALA A 168 -4.07 -29.97 -17.24
N ALA A 169 -4.55 -28.72 -17.29
CA ALA A 169 -3.73 -27.55 -17.10
C ALA A 169 -3.23 -27.44 -15.65
N LYS A 170 -1.94 -27.14 -15.48
CA LYS A 170 -1.28 -26.93 -14.19
C LYS A 170 -0.81 -25.49 -14.11
N ALA A 171 -1.18 -24.78 -13.07
CA ALA A 171 -0.83 -23.38 -12.84
C ALA A 171 -0.04 -23.19 -11.55
N SER A 172 1.07 -22.49 -11.58
CA SER A 172 1.73 -21.99 -10.38
C SER A 172 1.28 -20.57 -10.06
N VAL A 173 1.21 -20.23 -8.77
CA VAL A 173 0.80 -18.92 -8.27
C VAL A 173 1.49 -18.65 -6.94
N LEU A 174 1.71 -17.37 -6.62
CA LEU A 174 2.24 -16.96 -5.33
C LEU A 174 1.22 -17.24 -4.21
N GLN A 175 1.67 -17.92 -3.17
CA GLN A 175 0.83 -18.30 -2.03
C GLN A 175 0.23 -17.07 -1.33
N ASN A 176 -1.09 -17.02 -1.29
CA ASN A 176 -1.88 -16.05 -0.53
C ASN A 176 -3.32 -16.53 -0.40
N VAL A 177 -4.13 -15.81 0.38
CA VAL A 177 -5.53 -16.17 0.68
C VAL A 177 -6.46 -16.19 -0.54
N ASP A 178 -6.09 -15.50 -1.62
CA ASP A 178 -6.87 -15.37 -2.85
C ASP A 178 -6.28 -16.20 -4.02
N ALA A 179 -5.19 -16.94 -3.79
CA ALA A 179 -4.41 -17.58 -4.85
C ALA A 179 -5.24 -18.49 -5.75
N ASP A 180 -6.01 -19.39 -5.18
CA ASP A 180 -6.86 -20.33 -5.94
C ASP A 180 -7.95 -19.59 -6.73
N LYS A 181 -8.55 -18.58 -6.12
CA LYS A 181 -9.56 -17.73 -6.76
C LYS A 181 -8.98 -17.01 -7.98
N LEU A 182 -7.77 -16.44 -7.84
CA LEU A 182 -7.09 -15.77 -8.95
C LEU A 182 -6.83 -16.72 -10.12
N VAL A 183 -6.37 -17.94 -9.86
CA VAL A 183 -6.17 -18.94 -10.92
C VAL A 183 -7.49 -19.34 -11.56
N HIS A 184 -8.50 -19.66 -10.75
CA HIS A 184 -9.78 -20.17 -11.25
C HIS A 184 -10.65 -19.13 -11.93
N GLU A 185 -10.38 -17.84 -11.74
CA GLU A 185 -11.04 -16.76 -12.50
C GLU A 185 -10.74 -16.86 -14.00
N ALA A 186 -9.50 -17.17 -14.38
CA ALA A 186 -9.12 -17.35 -15.78
C ALA A 186 -9.17 -18.82 -16.23
N LEU A 187 -8.78 -19.74 -15.36
CA LEU A 187 -8.64 -21.18 -15.66
C LEU A 187 -9.46 -22.01 -14.66
N PRO A 188 -10.79 -22.09 -14.81
CA PRO A 188 -11.71 -22.59 -13.77
C PRO A 188 -11.46 -24.02 -13.30
N GLN A 189 -10.80 -24.84 -14.10
CA GLN A 189 -10.56 -26.26 -13.80
C GLN A 189 -9.07 -26.59 -13.62
N ALA A 190 -8.15 -25.62 -13.73
CA ALA A 190 -6.73 -25.88 -13.63
C ALA A 190 -6.32 -26.40 -12.23
N GLN A 191 -5.30 -27.25 -12.21
CA GLN A 191 -4.66 -27.65 -10.97
C GLN A 191 -3.77 -26.51 -10.47
N VAL A 192 -3.91 -26.11 -9.21
CA VAL A 192 -3.19 -24.98 -8.62
C VAL A 192 -2.03 -25.46 -7.78
N MET A 193 -0.84 -24.90 -8.03
CA MET A 193 0.37 -25.06 -7.22
C MET A 193 0.73 -23.73 -6.60
N GLN A 194 0.47 -23.56 -5.31
CA GLN A 194 0.87 -22.38 -4.55
C GLN A 194 2.33 -22.50 -4.09
N LEU A 195 3.11 -21.43 -4.25
CA LEU A 195 4.52 -21.36 -3.91
C LEU A 195 4.84 -20.08 -3.13
N ASP A 196 5.82 -20.14 -2.29
CA ASP A 196 6.18 -19.13 -1.28
C ASP A 196 6.82 -17.86 -1.87
N THR A 197 7.54 -17.98 -2.99
CA THR A 197 8.23 -16.86 -3.64
C THR A 197 7.90 -16.76 -5.12
N GLN A 198 7.98 -15.56 -5.67
CA GLN A 198 7.79 -15.32 -7.09
C GLN A 198 8.83 -16.07 -7.93
N ALA A 199 10.07 -16.18 -7.44
CA ALA A 199 11.12 -16.96 -8.09
C ALA A 199 10.72 -18.44 -8.23
N ASN A 200 10.17 -19.05 -7.18
CA ASN A 200 9.71 -20.44 -7.17
C ASN A 200 8.51 -20.64 -8.12
N VAL A 201 7.61 -19.66 -8.22
CA VAL A 201 6.48 -19.67 -9.18
C VAL A 201 7.00 -19.75 -10.61
N ILE A 202 7.99 -18.91 -10.96
CA ILE A 202 8.59 -18.89 -12.31
C ILE A 202 9.45 -20.13 -12.55
N GLN A 203 10.22 -20.58 -11.57
CA GLN A 203 11.03 -21.80 -11.65
C GLN A 203 10.16 -23.04 -11.90
N ALA A 204 8.96 -23.12 -11.34
CA ALA A 204 8.03 -24.22 -11.59
C ALA A 204 7.61 -24.27 -13.07
N LEU A 205 7.42 -23.12 -13.72
CA LEU A 205 7.15 -23.02 -15.15
C LEU A 205 8.40 -23.42 -15.97
N GLU A 206 9.58 -22.89 -15.63
CA GLU A 206 10.83 -23.18 -16.36
C GLU A 206 11.20 -24.67 -16.34
N SER A 207 10.97 -25.33 -15.21
CA SER A 207 11.23 -26.77 -15.02
C SER A 207 10.16 -27.67 -15.64
N GLY A 208 9.05 -27.09 -16.17
CA GLY A 208 7.95 -27.85 -16.73
C GLY A 208 7.06 -28.57 -15.71
N ARG A 209 7.17 -28.23 -14.42
CA ARG A 209 6.24 -28.75 -13.38
C ARG A 209 4.82 -28.23 -13.56
N VAL A 210 4.68 -27.04 -14.15
CA VAL A 210 3.41 -26.41 -14.50
C VAL A 210 3.42 -25.94 -15.96
N ASP A 211 2.24 -25.70 -16.53
CA ASP A 211 2.07 -25.23 -17.90
C ASP A 211 2.05 -23.68 -17.96
N VAL A 212 1.69 -23.03 -16.85
CA VAL A 212 1.51 -21.57 -16.77
C VAL A 212 1.87 -21.07 -15.37
N ALA A 213 2.49 -19.91 -15.31
CA ALA A 213 2.61 -19.14 -14.07
C ALA A 213 1.59 -17.98 -14.09
N VAL A 214 0.77 -17.92 -13.06
CA VAL A 214 -0.20 -16.84 -12.84
C VAL A 214 0.47 -15.77 -12.01
N VAL A 215 0.79 -14.64 -12.64
CA VAL A 215 1.60 -13.58 -12.06
C VAL A 215 1.07 -12.21 -12.48
N ASP A 216 1.63 -11.16 -11.93
CA ASP A 216 1.29 -9.79 -12.28
C ASP A 216 1.56 -9.50 -13.77
N LEU A 217 0.68 -8.73 -14.40
CA LEU A 217 0.82 -8.33 -15.80
C LEU A 217 2.14 -7.57 -16.04
N SER A 218 2.54 -6.73 -15.10
CA SER A 218 3.84 -6.03 -15.15
C SER A 218 5.02 -7.00 -15.15
N THR A 219 4.96 -8.06 -14.34
CA THR A 219 5.97 -9.14 -14.32
C THR A 219 6.04 -9.89 -15.64
N VAL A 220 4.88 -10.23 -16.22
CA VAL A 220 4.84 -10.86 -17.56
C VAL A 220 5.52 -9.97 -18.59
N ARG A 221 5.14 -8.69 -18.66
CA ARG A 221 5.71 -7.71 -19.61
C ARG A 221 7.22 -7.56 -19.43
N TRP A 222 7.67 -7.46 -18.19
CA TRP A 222 9.09 -7.35 -17.86
C TRP A 222 9.89 -8.57 -18.32
N LEU A 223 9.42 -9.78 -17.99
CA LEU A 223 10.09 -11.02 -18.35
C LEU A 223 10.12 -11.25 -19.85
N VAL A 224 9.00 -11.05 -20.54
CA VAL A 224 8.91 -11.19 -22.00
C VAL A 224 9.85 -10.20 -22.71
N LYS A 225 9.88 -8.94 -22.27
CA LYS A 225 10.75 -7.90 -22.88
C LYS A 225 12.23 -8.19 -22.69
N ARG A 226 12.64 -8.69 -21.50
CA ARG A 226 14.06 -8.82 -21.13
C ARG A 226 14.66 -10.19 -21.44
N SER A 227 13.83 -11.22 -21.49
CA SER A 227 14.31 -12.60 -21.61
C SER A 227 14.16 -13.19 -23.02
N GLY A 228 13.81 -12.37 -24.01
CA GLY A 228 13.61 -12.80 -25.39
C GLY A 228 12.58 -13.93 -25.49
N ASP A 229 12.93 -15.01 -26.19
CA ASP A 229 12.03 -16.15 -26.43
C ASP A 229 11.90 -17.11 -25.24
N LYS A 230 12.41 -16.75 -24.05
CA LYS A 230 12.33 -17.60 -22.84
C LYS A 230 10.93 -17.65 -22.24
N TYR A 231 10.12 -16.61 -22.47
CA TYR A 231 8.77 -16.49 -21.96
C TYR A 231 7.83 -15.91 -22.99
N PHE A 232 6.54 -16.24 -22.82
CA PHE A 232 5.46 -15.68 -23.63
C PHE A 232 4.30 -15.21 -22.74
N ASP A 233 3.69 -14.11 -23.12
CA ASP A 233 2.39 -13.71 -22.62
C ASP A 233 1.33 -14.58 -23.31
N ALA A 234 0.51 -15.31 -22.57
CA ALA A 234 -0.56 -16.13 -23.12
C ALA A 234 -1.70 -15.33 -23.78
N GLY A 235 -1.64 -13.99 -23.69
CA GLY A 235 -2.59 -13.06 -24.32
C GLY A 235 -3.89 -12.87 -23.54
N HIS A 236 -3.85 -13.04 -22.22
CA HIS A 236 -5.01 -12.81 -21.34
C HIS A 236 -4.57 -12.14 -20.05
N SER A 237 -5.13 -10.95 -19.81
CA SER A 237 -4.98 -10.22 -18.54
C SER A 237 -6.35 -9.96 -17.93
N TYR A 238 -6.43 -10.03 -16.62
CA TYR A 238 -7.70 -9.95 -15.87
C TYR A 238 -7.46 -9.43 -14.47
N HIS A 239 -8.50 -9.32 -13.66
CA HIS A 239 -8.44 -9.01 -12.24
C HIS A 239 -7.63 -7.76 -11.90
N SER A 240 -8.16 -6.58 -12.26
CA SER A 240 -7.54 -5.30 -11.85
C SER A 240 -7.45 -5.21 -10.33
N GLN A 241 -6.27 -4.88 -9.83
CA GLN A 241 -6.00 -4.72 -8.41
C GLN A 241 -5.17 -3.46 -8.15
N LEU A 242 -5.34 -2.89 -6.95
CA LEU A 242 -4.64 -1.69 -6.54
C LEU A 242 -3.50 -2.07 -5.59
N TYR A 243 -2.30 -1.57 -5.83
CA TYR A 243 -1.18 -1.72 -4.90
C TYR A 243 -1.01 -0.51 -4.03
N GLY A 244 -0.82 -0.74 -2.72
CA GLY A 244 -0.59 0.29 -1.71
C GLY A 244 0.46 -0.12 -0.70
N ALA A 245 1.09 0.87 -0.08
CA ALA A 245 1.93 0.65 1.08
C ALA A 245 1.06 0.34 2.30
N ALA A 246 1.47 -0.63 3.10
CA ALA A 246 0.73 -1.04 4.29
C ALA A 246 1.50 -0.68 5.56
N MET A 247 0.77 -0.25 6.59
CA MET A 247 1.31 0.17 7.88
C MET A 247 0.37 -0.17 9.03
N ARG A 248 0.84 -0.03 10.26
CA ARG A 248 0.01 -0.27 11.44
C ARG A 248 -1.18 0.70 11.48
N GLN A 249 -2.33 0.20 11.88
CA GLN A 249 -3.54 1.01 12.09
C GLN A 249 -3.38 1.92 13.31
N GLY A 250 -4.22 2.98 13.36
CA GLY A 250 -4.34 3.85 14.54
C GLY A 250 -3.36 5.02 14.57
N ASP A 251 -2.57 5.24 13.50
CA ASP A 251 -1.68 6.40 13.37
C ASP A 251 -2.05 7.27 12.15
N PRO A 252 -2.99 8.20 12.31
CA PRO A 252 -3.43 9.07 11.23
C PRO A 252 -2.35 10.04 10.75
N ASP A 253 -1.42 10.45 11.64
CA ASP A 253 -0.34 11.37 11.28
C ASP A 253 0.67 10.67 10.35
N TRP A 254 1.04 9.40 10.65
CA TRP A 254 1.89 8.60 9.79
C TRP A 254 1.23 8.30 8.44
N LEU A 255 -0.01 7.83 8.43
CA LEU A 255 -0.77 7.55 7.22
C LEU A 255 -0.95 8.82 6.36
N GLY A 256 -1.28 9.95 6.99
CA GLY A 256 -1.42 11.25 6.33
C GLY A 256 -0.13 11.70 5.67
N TRP A 257 1.01 11.54 6.36
CA TRP A 257 2.33 11.86 5.82
C TRP A 257 2.69 10.97 4.62
N VAL A 258 2.51 9.64 4.73
CA VAL A 258 2.78 8.71 3.62
C VAL A 258 1.94 9.05 2.39
N ASN A 259 0.65 9.33 2.58
CA ASN A 259 -0.25 9.73 1.49
C ASN A 259 0.16 11.06 0.85
N THR A 260 0.63 12.02 1.63
CA THR A 260 1.15 13.29 1.12
C THR A 260 2.41 13.07 0.30
N CYS A 261 3.36 12.28 0.82
CA CYS A 261 4.60 11.94 0.14
C CYS A 261 4.34 11.29 -1.23
N PHE A 262 3.46 10.28 -1.29
CA PHE A 262 3.10 9.62 -2.55
C PHE A 262 2.37 10.56 -3.51
N THR A 263 1.49 11.44 -2.99
CA THR A 263 0.81 12.43 -3.84
C THR A 263 1.79 13.37 -4.52
N VAL A 264 2.73 13.92 -3.75
CA VAL A 264 3.72 14.87 -4.26
C VAL A 264 4.65 14.19 -5.27
N ALA A 265 5.03 12.94 -5.03
CA ALA A 265 5.86 12.16 -5.97
C ALA A 265 5.12 11.82 -7.27
N MET A 266 3.86 11.37 -7.19
CA MET A 266 3.11 10.92 -8.37
C MET A 266 2.50 12.07 -9.18
N PHE A 267 2.04 13.14 -8.53
CA PHE A 267 1.26 14.21 -9.17
C PHE A 267 1.82 15.61 -8.98
N GLY A 268 2.75 15.82 -8.06
CA GLY A 268 3.30 17.12 -7.69
C GLY A 268 4.61 17.45 -8.39
N HIS A 269 5.46 18.15 -7.67
CA HIS A 269 6.73 18.70 -8.17
C HIS A 269 7.97 17.86 -7.80
N GLN A 270 7.83 16.79 -7.01
CA GLN A 270 8.93 15.89 -6.62
C GLN A 270 8.80 14.53 -7.33
N ASN A 271 8.68 14.56 -8.64
CA ASN A 271 8.30 13.39 -9.42
C ASN A 271 9.46 12.73 -10.20
N GLU A 272 10.62 13.35 -10.25
CA GLU A 272 11.75 12.85 -11.08
C GLU A 272 12.10 11.38 -10.79
N ILE A 273 12.23 11.03 -9.51
CA ILE A 273 12.58 9.65 -9.11
C ILE A 273 11.44 8.67 -9.48
N TYR A 274 10.19 9.10 -9.30
CA TYR A 274 9.03 8.30 -9.65
C TYR A 274 8.90 8.11 -11.16
N ASP A 275 9.05 9.17 -11.93
CA ASP A 275 8.94 9.17 -13.38
C ASP A 275 10.02 8.32 -14.04
N GLN A 276 11.25 8.44 -13.55
CA GLN A 276 12.36 7.59 -14.00
C GLN A 276 12.07 6.12 -13.73
N ALA A 277 11.52 5.79 -12.56
CA ALA A 277 11.18 4.40 -12.23
C ALA A 277 10.05 3.85 -13.11
N LEU A 278 9.06 4.66 -13.49
CA LEU A 278 8.01 4.24 -14.42
C LEU A 278 8.60 3.88 -15.79
N ASP A 279 9.53 4.68 -16.31
CA ASP A 279 10.19 4.39 -17.58
C ASP A 279 11.11 3.18 -17.49
N ASP A 280 11.96 3.12 -16.46
CA ASP A 280 12.94 2.04 -16.28
C ASP A 280 12.28 0.66 -16.08
N PHE A 281 11.25 0.60 -15.26
CA PHE A 281 10.63 -0.67 -14.86
C PHE A 281 9.44 -1.08 -15.71
N PHE A 282 8.68 -0.13 -16.24
CA PHE A 282 7.46 -0.43 -17.00
C PHE A 282 7.51 0.06 -18.44
N GLY A 283 8.48 0.90 -18.82
CA GLY A 283 8.56 1.53 -20.14
C GLY A 283 7.40 2.50 -20.39
N VAL A 284 6.87 3.10 -19.31
CA VAL A 284 5.74 4.02 -19.36
C VAL A 284 6.24 5.43 -19.07
N LYS A 285 6.02 6.34 -20.02
CA LYS A 285 6.23 7.76 -19.77
C LYS A 285 5.03 8.28 -18.98
N PRO A 286 5.26 8.90 -17.80
CA PRO A 286 4.17 9.49 -17.04
C PRO A 286 3.47 10.59 -17.85
N PRO A 287 2.17 10.83 -17.58
CA PRO A 287 1.45 11.92 -18.24
C PRO A 287 2.10 13.26 -17.87
N GLU A 288 2.13 14.19 -18.84
CA GLU A 288 2.65 15.52 -18.61
C GLU A 288 1.81 16.24 -17.54
N ARG A 289 2.49 16.71 -16.49
CA ARG A 289 1.87 17.48 -15.42
C ARG A 289 1.89 18.96 -15.78
N LYS A 290 0.73 19.53 -16.08
CA LYS A 290 0.60 20.94 -16.52
C LYS A 290 0.23 21.82 -15.35
N PRO A 291 1.05 22.82 -14.97
CA PRO A 291 0.65 23.82 -13.97
C PRO A 291 -0.68 24.49 -14.37
N GLY A 292 -1.58 24.67 -13.38
CA GLY A 292 -2.88 25.28 -13.60
C GLY A 292 -4.01 24.31 -14.04
N PHE A 293 -3.71 23.01 -14.17
CA PHE A 293 -4.70 21.97 -14.45
C PHE A 293 -4.88 21.05 -13.25
N PRO A 294 -6.09 20.47 -13.05
CA PRO A 294 -6.30 19.48 -12.00
C PRO A 294 -5.40 18.26 -12.24
N PRO A 295 -4.93 17.56 -11.17
CA PRO A 295 -4.30 16.26 -11.33
C PRO A 295 -5.32 15.26 -11.86
N ILE A 296 -4.96 14.52 -12.90
CA ILE A 296 -5.82 13.50 -13.53
C ILE A 296 -5.65 12.17 -12.81
#